data_655c7df8c200af80d8e7ed9c7bd97b53
#
_entry.id   655c7df8c200af80d8e7ed9c7bd97b53
#
_cell.length_a   1.000
_cell.length_b   1.000
_cell.length_c   1.000
_cell.angle_alpha   90.00
_cell.angle_beta   90.00
_cell.angle_gamma   90.00
#
_symmetry.space_group_name_H-M   'P 1'
#
loop_
_entity.id
_entity.type
_entity.pdbx_description
1 polymer ?
#
loop_
_entity_poly.entity_id
_entity_poly.type
_entity_poly.pdbx_seq_one_letter_code
_entity_poly.pdbx_strand_id
1 'polypeptide(L)'
;MANQKTNSMILAAGILLALAVALPAAAQDGFSATYDSSRPIKLKGIVTGLDWTNPHAYLYVDVRDAAGTTVRWAVGIGNPLDLEHDGWKPAVVRIGDEVAVDGVLAREPVRQAFARSVILGRTSARIFVASNKKLAVANEPAPRWPDGQVRLGPAPGKKGYWGKASASSLVESGGAPIPMNAEGILNNILDADRVAPFQPWAKAVYEVRQRTLLKDDPLLRCLPAGGPRQFQTPHGFQFVEQKELGRILILLGGGDRNWRAIYTDGRPQGEAAEVVRAYYGNSVGHWEKDTLVVDSIGYNEKFWLTNGGLPSTEGLHLTERFTRQDLNTLKYEVTVEDPRTYTRPWTGGWTVQWVPGEEIQEHFCEENAEQTFVR
;
A
#
# COMPACT_ATOMS: atom_id res chain seq x y z
N MET A 1 14.45 -44.84 -73.89
CA MET A 1 13.44 -43.94 -74.50
C MET A 1 12.69 -43.27 -73.34
N ALA A 2 12.58 -41.94 -73.42
CA ALA A 2 11.80 -41.04 -72.57
C ALA A 2 12.16 -40.90 -71.08
N ASN A 3 12.89 -39.83 -70.82
CA ASN A 3 13.17 -39.18 -69.61
C ASN A 3 11.92 -38.48 -69.06
N GLN A 4 11.58 -38.66 -67.83
CA GLN A 4 10.69 -37.76 -67.11
C GLN A 4 11.46 -37.14 -65.91
N LYS A 5 11.70 -35.85 -66.03
CA LYS A 5 12.25 -35.02 -64.98
C LYS A 5 11.11 -34.62 -64.03
N THR A 6 11.17 -35.02 -62.78
CA THR A 6 10.30 -34.57 -61.72
C THR A 6 10.92 -33.34 -61.07
N ASN A 7 10.27 -32.21 -61.19
CA ASN A 7 10.58 -30.96 -60.49
C ASN A 7 10.07 -31.05 -59.02
N SER A 8 10.99 -31.03 -58.09
CA SER A 8 10.67 -30.84 -56.67
C SER A 8 10.59 -29.34 -56.39
N MET A 9 9.38 -28.83 -56.16
CA MET A 9 9.17 -27.53 -55.55
C MET A 9 9.40 -27.63 -54.04
N ILE A 10 10.43 -26.95 -53.56
CA ILE A 10 10.68 -26.75 -52.12
C ILE A 10 9.81 -25.57 -51.68
N LEU A 11 8.78 -25.86 -50.89
CA LEU A 11 7.99 -24.83 -50.21
C LEU A 11 8.77 -24.40 -48.93
N ALA A 12 9.34 -23.21 -48.98
CA ALA A 12 9.92 -22.57 -47.79
C ALA A 12 8.79 -21.98 -46.95
N ALA A 13 8.40 -22.64 -45.87
CA ALA A 13 7.51 -22.10 -44.87
C ALA A 13 8.29 -21.14 -43.95
N GLY A 14 8.14 -19.85 -44.19
CA GLY A 14 8.66 -18.82 -43.31
C GLY A 14 7.87 -18.77 -42.00
N ILE A 15 8.50 -19.20 -40.90
CA ILE A 15 7.96 -19.02 -39.53
C ILE A 15 8.24 -17.57 -39.13
N LEU A 16 7.21 -16.71 -39.17
CA LEU A 16 7.24 -15.39 -38.52
C LEU A 16 7.16 -15.59 -37.03
N LEU A 17 8.30 -15.48 -36.35
CA LEU A 17 8.38 -15.41 -34.91
C LEU A 17 7.95 -14.02 -34.45
N ALA A 18 6.67 -13.86 -34.08
CA ALA A 18 6.19 -12.63 -33.49
C ALA A 18 6.78 -12.51 -32.06
N LEU A 19 7.81 -11.67 -31.92
CA LEU A 19 8.29 -11.23 -30.60
C LEU A 19 7.18 -10.41 -29.94
N ALA A 20 6.40 -11.02 -29.07
CA ALA A 20 5.54 -10.29 -28.15
C ALA A 20 6.44 -9.59 -27.13
N VAL A 21 6.70 -8.31 -27.35
CA VAL A 21 7.28 -7.44 -26.33
C VAL A 21 6.22 -7.30 -25.25
N ALA A 22 6.36 -8.06 -24.16
CA ALA A 22 5.59 -7.85 -22.95
C ALA A 22 6.03 -6.49 -22.38
N LEU A 23 5.22 -5.46 -22.62
CA LEU A 23 5.36 -4.19 -21.91
C LEU A 23 5.12 -4.48 -20.42
N PRO A 24 6.01 -4.03 -19.51
CA PRO A 24 5.73 -4.18 -18.09
C PRO A 24 4.44 -3.43 -17.78
N ALA A 25 3.45 -4.13 -17.25
CA ALA A 25 2.27 -3.51 -16.68
C ALA A 25 2.77 -2.60 -15.54
N ALA A 26 2.78 -1.30 -15.78
CA ALA A 26 3.03 -0.32 -14.74
C ALA A 26 1.98 -0.55 -13.66
N ALA A 27 2.43 -0.85 -12.43
CA ALA A 27 1.56 -0.86 -11.27
C ALA A 27 0.94 0.54 -11.17
N GLN A 28 -0.35 0.64 -11.50
CA GLN A 28 -1.06 1.92 -11.41
C GLN A 28 -1.19 2.25 -9.92
N ASP A 29 -0.68 3.42 -9.55
CA ASP A 29 -0.95 3.99 -8.23
C ASP A 29 -2.46 3.95 -7.96
N GLY A 30 -2.87 3.63 -6.72
CA GLY A 30 -4.29 3.56 -6.36
C GLY A 30 -5.06 4.83 -6.74
N PHE A 31 -4.37 5.99 -6.80
CA PHE A 31 -4.92 7.24 -7.31
C PHE A 31 -5.22 7.15 -8.81
N SER A 32 -4.27 6.73 -9.65
CA SER A 32 -4.46 6.63 -11.11
C SER A 32 -5.40 5.49 -11.51
N ALA A 33 -5.59 4.48 -10.64
CA ALA A 33 -6.63 3.47 -10.81
C ALA A 33 -8.03 4.05 -10.59
N THR A 34 -8.19 4.96 -9.62
CA THR A 34 -9.48 5.55 -9.25
C THR A 34 -9.79 6.81 -10.04
N TYR A 35 -8.80 7.67 -10.26
CA TYR A 35 -8.98 9.00 -10.87
C TYR A 35 -8.19 9.13 -12.18
N ASP A 36 -8.77 9.89 -13.11
CA ASP A 36 -8.17 10.14 -14.42
C ASP A 36 -7.60 11.55 -14.49
N SER A 37 -6.29 11.68 -14.35
CA SER A 37 -5.60 12.98 -14.38
C SER A 37 -5.73 13.73 -15.71
N SER A 38 -6.07 13.03 -16.80
CA SER A 38 -6.32 13.62 -18.12
C SER A 38 -7.73 14.20 -18.29
N ARG A 39 -8.64 13.96 -17.33
CA ARG A 39 -10.02 14.43 -17.34
C ARG A 39 -10.27 15.49 -16.25
N PRO A 40 -9.81 16.75 -16.46
CA PRO A 40 -10.02 17.82 -15.50
C PRO A 40 -11.51 18.15 -15.38
N ILE A 41 -11.93 18.56 -14.17
CA ILE A 41 -13.27 19.03 -13.90
C ILE A 41 -13.25 20.28 -13.02
N LYS A 42 -14.21 21.17 -13.26
CA LYS A 42 -14.51 22.31 -12.38
C LYS A 42 -15.94 22.21 -11.92
N LEU A 43 -16.15 22.23 -10.61
CA LEU A 43 -17.46 22.18 -10.00
C LEU A 43 -17.68 23.46 -9.19
N LYS A 44 -18.90 23.98 -9.22
CA LYS A 44 -19.34 25.05 -8.34
C LYS A 44 -20.67 24.63 -7.74
N GLY A 45 -20.78 24.65 -6.42
CA GLY A 45 -21.98 24.16 -5.76
C GLY A 45 -21.99 24.41 -4.27
N ILE A 46 -22.95 23.80 -3.61
CA ILE A 46 -23.21 23.97 -2.17
C ILE A 46 -22.77 22.68 -1.45
N VAL A 47 -22.03 22.84 -0.37
CA VAL A 47 -21.64 21.72 0.49
C VAL A 47 -22.86 21.16 1.20
N THR A 48 -23.08 19.87 1.06
CA THR A 48 -24.20 19.15 1.68
C THR A 48 -23.75 18.11 2.68
N GLY A 49 -22.44 17.82 2.74
CA GLY A 49 -21.85 16.90 3.70
C GLY A 49 -20.33 16.93 3.66
N LEU A 50 -19.73 16.49 4.75
CA LEU A 50 -18.31 16.26 4.88
C LEU A 50 -18.14 14.92 5.59
N ASP A 51 -17.52 13.96 4.91
CA ASP A 51 -17.05 12.73 5.52
C ASP A 51 -15.56 12.91 5.83
N TRP A 52 -15.22 12.91 7.11
CA TRP A 52 -13.85 13.09 7.60
C TRP A 52 -13.33 11.80 8.19
N THR A 53 -13.44 10.71 7.41
CA THR A 53 -13.09 9.37 7.86
C THR A 53 -11.78 8.94 7.22
N ASN A 54 -10.83 8.45 8.03
CA ASN A 54 -9.59 7.86 7.52
C ASN A 54 -9.92 6.56 6.74
N PRO A 55 -9.35 6.29 5.55
CA PRO A 55 -8.22 6.98 4.92
C PRO A 55 -8.60 8.07 3.90
N HIS A 56 -9.86 8.33 3.65
CA HIS A 56 -10.28 9.26 2.60
C HIS A 56 -11.37 10.20 3.09
N ALA A 57 -11.06 11.49 3.17
CA ALA A 57 -12.06 12.51 3.37
C ALA A 57 -12.78 12.84 2.06
N TYR A 58 -14.10 12.99 2.15
CA TYR A 58 -14.97 13.39 1.03
C TYR A 58 -15.80 14.61 1.37
N LEU A 59 -15.80 15.55 0.43
CA LEU A 59 -16.71 16.69 0.44
C LEU A 59 -17.88 16.39 -0.50
N TYR A 60 -19.10 16.38 0.01
CA TYR A 60 -20.29 16.23 -0.80
C TYR A 60 -20.79 17.61 -1.25
N VAL A 61 -20.88 17.78 -2.56
CA VAL A 61 -21.23 19.06 -3.18
C VAL A 61 -22.41 18.90 -4.11
N ASP A 62 -23.49 19.62 -3.87
CA ASP A 62 -24.63 19.67 -4.76
C ASP A 62 -24.37 20.76 -5.83
N VAL A 63 -24.27 20.33 -7.07
CA VAL A 63 -23.96 21.16 -8.24
C VAL A 63 -25.17 21.24 -9.14
N ARG A 64 -25.56 22.45 -9.59
CA ARG A 64 -26.55 22.60 -10.64
C ARG A 64 -25.95 22.39 -12.00
N ASP A 65 -26.50 21.45 -12.76
CA ASP A 65 -26.11 21.22 -14.14
C ASP A 65 -26.72 22.27 -15.10
N ALA A 66 -26.37 22.21 -16.37
CA ALA A 66 -26.85 23.11 -17.38
C ALA A 66 -28.38 23.03 -17.62
N ALA A 67 -29.03 21.94 -17.24
CA ALA A 67 -30.47 21.74 -17.30
C ALA A 67 -31.19 22.26 -16.04
N GLY A 68 -30.45 22.78 -15.05
CA GLY A 68 -30.99 23.25 -13.79
C GLY A 68 -31.23 22.16 -12.75
N THR A 69 -30.89 20.93 -13.06
CA THR A 69 -31.02 19.81 -12.14
C THR A 69 -29.87 19.81 -11.12
N THR A 70 -30.21 19.60 -9.86
CA THR A 70 -29.19 19.50 -8.81
C THR A 70 -28.64 18.06 -8.75
N VAL A 71 -27.32 17.98 -8.82
CA VAL A 71 -26.60 16.71 -8.85
C VAL A 71 -25.55 16.70 -7.74
N ARG A 72 -25.57 15.67 -6.90
CA ARG A 72 -24.58 15.47 -5.84
C ARG A 72 -23.30 14.84 -6.37
N TRP A 73 -22.19 15.47 -6.01
CA TRP A 73 -20.84 15.01 -6.28
C TRP A 73 -20.14 14.58 -5.00
N ALA A 74 -19.45 13.46 -5.04
CA ALA A 74 -18.50 13.04 -4.01
C ALA A 74 -17.11 13.51 -4.43
N VAL A 75 -16.53 14.44 -3.71
CA VAL A 75 -15.22 15.03 -4.01
C VAL A 75 -14.21 14.55 -2.98
N GLY A 76 -13.32 13.65 -3.36
CA GLY A 76 -12.20 13.23 -2.52
C GLY A 76 -11.24 14.39 -2.31
N ILE A 77 -10.83 14.63 -1.08
CA ILE A 77 -9.90 15.70 -0.72
C ILE A 77 -8.62 15.19 -0.06
N GLY A 78 -8.48 13.88 0.12
CA GLY A 78 -7.28 13.25 0.65
C GLY A 78 -7.49 12.52 1.96
N ASN A 79 -6.40 12.22 2.64
CA ASN A 79 -6.42 11.56 3.93
C ASN A 79 -6.63 12.61 5.04
N PRO A 80 -7.54 12.42 6.01
CA PRO A 80 -7.76 13.33 7.12
C PRO A 80 -6.51 13.73 7.90
N LEU A 81 -5.63 12.77 8.19
CA LEU A 81 -4.39 13.04 8.94
C LEU A 81 -3.43 13.93 8.14
N ASP A 82 -3.28 13.66 6.83
CA ASP A 82 -2.46 14.50 5.95
C ASP A 82 -3.04 15.93 5.86
N LEU A 83 -4.38 16.04 5.82
CA LEU A 83 -5.08 17.31 5.76
C LEU A 83 -4.92 18.11 7.05
N GLU A 84 -5.02 17.46 8.21
CA GLU A 84 -4.82 18.08 9.53
C GLU A 84 -3.38 18.55 9.71
N HIS A 85 -2.41 17.78 9.24
CA HIS A 85 -1.00 18.15 9.21
C HIS A 85 -0.75 19.38 8.33
N ASP A 86 -1.45 19.49 7.20
CA ASP A 86 -1.41 20.65 6.30
C ASP A 86 -2.23 21.86 6.84
N GLY A 87 -2.71 21.75 8.07
CA GLY A 87 -3.47 22.81 8.75
C GLY A 87 -4.97 22.83 8.46
N TRP A 88 -5.47 21.82 7.76
CA TRP A 88 -6.89 21.64 7.51
C TRP A 88 -7.62 21.09 8.74
N LYS A 89 -8.80 21.62 9.00
CA LYS A 89 -9.70 21.10 10.04
C LYS A 89 -11.10 20.95 9.47
N PRO A 90 -11.86 19.93 9.90
CA PRO A 90 -13.25 19.76 9.45
C PRO A 90 -14.10 21.03 9.57
N ALA A 91 -13.87 21.81 10.63
CA ALA A 91 -14.60 23.05 10.93
C ALA A 91 -14.37 24.21 9.92
N VAL A 92 -13.41 24.10 9.00
CA VAL A 92 -13.15 25.12 7.96
C VAL A 92 -14.28 25.15 6.94
N VAL A 93 -14.94 24.02 6.69
CA VAL A 93 -16.09 23.91 5.78
C VAL A 93 -17.35 23.61 6.56
N ARG A 94 -18.44 24.29 6.21
CA ARG A 94 -19.75 24.08 6.82
C ARG A 94 -20.76 23.62 5.78
N ILE A 95 -21.72 22.82 6.18
CA ILE A 95 -22.87 22.50 5.34
C ILE A 95 -23.56 23.82 4.98
N GLY A 96 -23.88 24.01 3.70
CA GLY A 96 -24.42 25.25 3.16
C GLY A 96 -23.37 26.21 2.57
N ASP A 97 -22.09 26.00 2.79
CA ASP A 97 -21.03 26.79 2.15
C ASP A 97 -21.04 26.61 0.62
N GLU A 98 -20.92 27.72 -0.10
CA GLU A 98 -20.61 27.66 -1.54
C GLU A 98 -19.15 27.38 -1.75
N VAL A 99 -18.84 26.42 -2.63
CA VAL A 99 -17.47 26.04 -2.95
C VAL A 99 -17.25 25.97 -4.47
N ALA A 100 -16.04 26.32 -4.88
CA ALA A 100 -15.53 26.04 -6.21
C ALA A 100 -14.40 24.99 -6.11
N VAL A 101 -14.56 23.89 -6.82
CA VAL A 101 -13.62 22.76 -6.86
C VAL A 101 -12.96 22.71 -8.23
N ASP A 102 -11.64 22.66 -8.26
CA ASP A 102 -10.85 22.26 -9.43
C ASP A 102 -10.27 20.88 -9.14
N GLY A 103 -10.45 19.94 -10.04
CA GLY A 103 -10.07 18.57 -9.79
C GLY A 103 -10.02 17.70 -11.03
N VAL A 104 -10.07 16.40 -10.82
CA VAL A 104 -10.09 15.36 -11.86
C VAL A 104 -11.22 14.38 -11.62
N LEU A 105 -11.78 13.84 -12.69
CA LEU A 105 -12.86 12.86 -12.61
C LEU A 105 -12.36 11.49 -12.13
N ALA A 106 -13.21 10.80 -11.39
CA ALA A 106 -13.03 9.36 -11.21
C ALA A 106 -13.27 8.62 -12.54
N ARG A 107 -12.61 7.47 -12.69
CA ARG A 107 -12.87 6.58 -13.83
C ARG A 107 -14.25 5.96 -13.72
N GLU A 108 -14.59 5.51 -12.52
CA GLU A 108 -15.89 5.04 -12.05
C GLU A 108 -15.95 5.18 -10.52
N PRO A 109 -17.10 5.43 -9.90
CA PRO A 109 -18.42 5.69 -10.47
C PRO A 109 -18.58 7.10 -11.04
N VAL A 110 -19.63 7.29 -11.83
CA VAL A 110 -20.03 8.60 -12.35
C VAL A 110 -20.37 9.52 -11.18
N ARG A 111 -19.91 10.80 -11.25
CA ARG A 111 -20.12 11.86 -10.25
C ARG A 111 -19.22 11.76 -9.01
N GLN A 112 -18.05 11.20 -9.19
CA GLN A 112 -16.97 11.29 -8.23
C GLN A 112 -15.79 12.03 -8.85
N ALA A 113 -15.14 12.87 -8.05
CA ALA A 113 -13.96 13.64 -8.44
C ALA A 113 -12.94 13.65 -7.31
N PHE A 114 -11.70 13.99 -7.63
CA PHE A 114 -10.68 14.31 -6.62
C PHE A 114 -10.28 15.77 -6.79
N ALA A 115 -10.32 16.53 -5.70
CA ALA A 115 -9.97 17.94 -5.72
C ALA A 115 -8.47 18.15 -5.85
N ARG A 116 -8.07 19.02 -6.77
CA ARG A 116 -6.74 19.66 -6.78
C ARG A 116 -6.76 20.94 -5.92
N SER A 117 -7.87 21.62 -5.91
CA SER A 117 -8.09 22.76 -5.02
C SER A 117 -9.57 22.96 -4.71
N VAL A 118 -9.85 23.52 -3.54
CA VAL A 118 -11.19 23.95 -3.12
C VAL A 118 -11.11 25.40 -2.66
N ILE A 119 -11.97 26.23 -3.19
CA ILE A 119 -12.09 27.65 -2.84
C ILE A 119 -13.45 27.84 -2.15
N LEU A 120 -13.44 28.48 -0.98
CA LEU A 120 -14.64 28.79 -0.21
C LEU A 120 -15.25 30.08 -0.68
N GLY A 121 -16.51 30.06 -1.14
CA GLY A 121 -17.19 31.22 -1.75
C GLY A 121 -17.30 32.42 -0.81
N ARG A 122 -17.64 32.20 0.46
CA ARG A 122 -17.83 33.29 1.46
C ARG A 122 -16.57 34.10 1.77
N THR A 123 -15.38 33.55 1.55
CA THR A 123 -14.12 34.24 1.85
C THR A 123 -13.21 34.35 0.63
N SER A 124 -13.56 33.71 -0.48
CA SER A 124 -12.67 33.50 -1.64
C SER A 124 -11.31 32.86 -1.26
N ALA A 125 -11.23 32.36 -0.06
CA ALA A 125 -10.02 31.69 0.41
C ALA A 125 -9.89 30.32 -0.25
N ARG A 126 -8.70 30.01 -0.72
CA ARG A 126 -8.36 28.67 -1.13
C ARG A 126 -8.13 27.86 0.12
N ILE A 127 -9.06 26.99 0.44
CA ILE A 127 -9.07 26.20 1.67
C ILE A 127 -8.42 24.84 1.48
N PHE A 128 -8.23 24.41 0.24
CA PHE A 128 -7.52 23.18 -0.09
C PHE A 128 -6.70 23.37 -1.35
N VAL A 129 -5.46 22.93 -1.31
CA VAL A 129 -4.61 22.74 -2.49
C VAL A 129 -4.01 21.36 -2.32
N ALA A 130 -4.38 20.43 -3.20
CA ALA A 130 -3.69 19.15 -3.24
C ALA A 130 -2.19 19.46 -3.38
N SER A 131 -1.41 19.03 -2.43
CA SER A 131 0.01 19.31 -2.44
C SER A 131 0.58 18.76 -3.75
N ASN A 132 0.96 19.63 -4.67
CA ASN A 132 1.64 19.27 -5.90
C ASN A 132 2.99 18.58 -5.65
N LYS A 133 3.44 18.54 -4.40
CA LYS A 133 4.61 17.75 -3.99
C LYS A 133 4.48 16.27 -4.30
N LYS A 134 3.24 15.72 -4.35
CA LYS A 134 3.02 14.30 -4.76
C LYS A 134 2.91 14.10 -6.27
N LEU A 135 2.75 15.16 -7.08
CA LEU A 135 2.59 15.05 -8.54
C LEU A 135 3.84 15.46 -9.34
N ALA A 136 4.84 16.01 -8.71
CA ALA A 136 6.00 16.61 -9.40
C ALA A 136 7.35 16.29 -8.76
N VAL A 137 7.48 15.22 -8.01
CA VAL A 137 8.83 14.73 -7.70
C VAL A 137 9.20 13.74 -8.80
N ALA A 138 9.53 14.31 -9.96
CA ALA A 138 10.14 13.56 -11.03
C ALA A 138 11.39 12.85 -10.49
N ASN A 139 11.39 11.52 -10.50
CA ASN A 139 12.53 10.61 -10.63
C ASN A 139 13.88 11.10 -10.08
N GLU A 140 13.91 11.74 -8.89
CA GLU A 140 15.18 11.92 -8.21
C GLU A 140 15.72 10.52 -7.84
N PRO A 141 16.99 10.24 -8.16
CA PRO A 141 17.57 8.93 -7.89
C PRO A 141 17.56 8.62 -6.39
N ALA A 142 17.42 7.35 -6.05
CA ALA A 142 17.52 6.88 -4.67
C ALA A 142 18.86 7.33 -4.05
N PRO A 143 18.86 7.82 -2.80
CA PRO A 143 20.09 8.22 -2.13
C PRO A 143 20.98 6.99 -1.93
N ARG A 144 22.31 7.24 -1.96
CA ARG A 144 23.30 6.15 -1.84
C ARG A 144 24.29 6.43 -0.72
N TRP A 145 24.84 5.36 -0.23
CA TRP A 145 26.02 5.35 0.62
C TRP A 145 27.29 5.68 -0.21
N PRO A 146 28.40 6.09 0.42
CA PRO A 146 29.65 6.37 -0.31
C PRO A 146 30.18 5.17 -1.11
N ASP A 147 29.87 3.94 -0.71
CA ASP A 147 30.21 2.70 -1.42
C ASP A 147 29.27 2.38 -2.59
N GLY A 148 28.32 3.25 -2.89
CA GLY A 148 27.37 3.09 -3.98
C GLY A 148 26.10 2.29 -3.62
N GLN A 149 26.04 1.66 -2.45
CA GLN A 149 24.86 0.94 -1.98
C GLN A 149 23.67 1.90 -1.81
N VAL A 150 22.49 1.50 -2.25
CA VAL A 150 21.26 2.29 -2.04
C VAL A 150 20.96 2.42 -0.55
N ARG A 151 20.47 3.59 -0.14
CA ARG A 151 19.99 3.84 1.23
C ARG A 151 18.48 3.62 1.28
N LEU A 152 18.02 2.79 2.20
CA LEU A 152 16.60 2.62 2.47
C LEU A 152 16.06 3.70 3.42
N GLY A 153 16.89 4.19 4.32
CA GLY A 153 16.60 5.29 5.24
C GLY A 153 16.82 6.68 4.63
N PRO A 154 16.72 7.74 5.45
CA PRO A 154 16.95 9.12 5.01
C PRO A 154 18.39 9.36 4.57
N ALA A 155 18.58 10.27 3.62
CA ALA A 155 19.91 10.76 3.25
C ALA A 155 20.56 11.52 4.44
N PRO A 156 21.91 11.64 4.49
CA PRO A 156 22.59 12.36 5.56
C PRO A 156 22.06 13.78 5.73
N GLY A 157 21.73 14.16 6.96
CA GLY A 157 21.20 15.49 7.28
C GLY A 157 19.77 15.74 6.81
N LYS A 158 19.08 14.73 6.27
CA LYS A 158 17.67 14.81 5.89
C LYS A 158 16.81 13.99 6.86
N LYS A 159 15.55 14.41 7.01
CA LYS A 159 14.50 13.69 7.73
C LYS A 159 13.57 13.03 6.74
N GLY A 160 12.90 11.97 7.16
CA GLY A 160 11.87 11.29 6.40
C GLY A 160 11.69 9.84 6.82
N TYR A 161 10.56 9.29 6.44
CA TYR A 161 10.20 7.90 6.69
C TYR A 161 9.32 7.37 5.54
N TRP A 162 9.07 6.08 5.49
CA TRP A 162 8.14 5.47 4.56
C TRP A 162 6.74 5.50 5.15
N GLY A 163 5.79 6.04 4.41
CA GLY A 163 4.37 6.02 4.79
C GLY A 163 3.86 4.59 4.97
N LYS A 164 2.66 4.43 5.49
CA LYS A 164 2.07 3.09 5.59
C LYS A 164 1.86 2.49 4.19
N ALA A 165 2.03 1.19 4.08
CA ALA A 165 1.63 0.45 2.88
C ALA A 165 0.13 0.61 2.62
N SER A 166 -0.31 0.32 1.40
CA SER A 166 -1.73 0.38 1.04
C SER A 166 -2.61 -0.25 2.13
N ALA A 167 -3.74 0.39 2.40
CA ALA A 167 -4.72 -0.14 3.33
C ALA A 167 -5.35 -1.46 2.83
N SER A 168 -5.35 -1.71 1.51
CA SER A 168 -5.82 -2.98 0.97
C SER A 168 -4.98 -4.16 1.48
N SER A 169 -5.62 -5.30 1.69
CA SER A 169 -4.93 -6.51 2.11
C SER A 169 -3.86 -6.94 1.09
N LEU A 170 -2.86 -7.68 1.56
CA LEU A 170 -1.94 -8.38 0.68
C LEU A 170 -2.73 -9.42 -0.13
N VAL A 171 -2.52 -9.43 -1.42
CA VAL A 171 -3.12 -10.39 -2.34
C VAL A 171 -2.05 -11.00 -3.23
N GLU A 172 -2.30 -12.17 -3.76
CA GLU A 172 -1.38 -12.82 -4.70
C GLU A 172 -1.19 -11.95 -5.95
N SER A 173 0.07 -11.72 -6.31
CA SER A 173 0.46 -10.93 -7.48
C SER A 173 0.08 -11.60 -8.80
N GLY A 174 -0.17 -10.79 -9.83
CA GLY A 174 -0.43 -11.27 -11.19
C GLY A 174 -1.91 -11.54 -11.52
N GLY A 175 -2.79 -11.46 -10.52
CA GLY A 175 -4.25 -11.53 -10.74
C GLY A 175 -4.86 -10.15 -11.07
N ALA A 176 -6.12 -10.17 -11.49
CA ALA A 176 -6.90 -8.94 -11.62
C ALA A 176 -7.12 -8.31 -10.23
N PRO A 177 -7.21 -6.97 -10.11
CA PRO A 177 -7.49 -6.30 -8.84
C PRO A 177 -8.72 -6.88 -8.13
N ILE A 178 -8.62 -7.04 -6.83
CA ILE A 178 -9.71 -7.54 -5.99
C ILE A 178 -10.32 -6.33 -5.27
N PRO A 179 -11.59 -6.00 -5.51
CA PRO A 179 -12.25 -4.89 -4.84
C PRO A 179 -12.38 -5.16 -3.33
N MET A 180 -11.82 -4.24 -2.52
CA MET A 180 -11.91 -4.27 -1.06
C MET A 180 -11.87 -2.84 -0.50
N ASN A 181 -12.32 -2.69 0.73
CA ASN A 181 -12.25 -1.40 1.41
C ASN A 181 -10.84 -1.13 1.99
N ALA A 182 -10.69 0.01 2.64
CA ALA A 182 -9.42 0.45 3.22
C ALA A 182 -8.87 -0.47 4.32
N GLU A 183 -9.74 -1.16 5.03
CA GLU A 183 -9.40 -2.12 6.08
C GLU A 183 -9.05 -3.50 5.51
N GLY A 184 -9.16 -3.70 4.19
CA GLY A 184 -8.90 -4.97 3.54
C GLY A 184 -10.09 -5.94 3.59
N ILE A 185 -11.31 -5.42 3.81
CA ILE A 185 -12.53 -6.20 3.72
C ILE A 185 -12.97 -6.28 2.26
N LEU A 186 -13.18 -7.50 1.78
CA LEU A 186 -13.64 -7.76 0.42
C LEU A 186 -15.03 -7.20 0.18
N ASN A 187 -15.24 -6.54 -0.95
CA ASN A 187 -16.58 -6.11 -1.38
C ASN A 187 -17.47 -7.32 -1.71
N ASN A 188 -16.87 -8.43 -2.13
CA ASN A 188 -17.55 -9.70 -2.36
C ASN A 188 -16.73 -10.83 -1.74
N ILE A 189 -17.32 -11.56 -0.80
CA ILE A 189 -16.66 -12.68 -0.12
C ILE A 189 -16.28 -13.84 -1.07
N LEU A 190 -16.95 -13.94 -2.21
CA LEU A 190 -16.62 -14.94 -3.23
C LEU A 190 -15.25 -14.71 -3.88
N ASP A 191 -14.68 -13.51 -3.73
CA ASP A 191 -13.31 -13.20 -4.19
C ASP A 191 -12.22 -13.76 -3.25
N ALA A 192 -12.58 -14.38 -2.13
CA ALA A 192 -11.62 -14.93 -1.17
C ALA A 192 -10.61 -15.90 -1.82
N ASP A 193 -11.05 -16.73 -2.76
CA ASP A 193 -10.18 -17.68 -3.48
C ASP A 193 -9.08 -17.00 -4.32
N ARG A 194 -9.27 -15.73 -4.64
CA ARG A 194 -8.33 -14.94 -5.44
C ARG A 194 -7.28 -14.22 -4.60
N VAL A 195 -7.48 -14.18 -3.27
CA VAL A 195 -6.60 -13.44 -2.34
C VAL A 195 -5.30 -14.19 -2.14
N ALA A 196 -5.37 -15.48 -1.85
CA ALA A 196 -4.22 -16.35 -1.64
C ALA A 196 -4.62 -17.82 -1.86
N PRO A 197 -3.66 -18.71 -2.13
CA PRO A 197 -3.92 -20.15 -2.35
C PRO A 197 -4.15 -20.90 -1.01
N PHE A 198 -5.24 -20.63 -0.35
CA PHE A 198 -5.54 -21.15 0.98
C PHE A 198 -5.67 -22.67 1.06
N GLN A 199 -5.24 -23.26 2.17
CA GLN A 199 -5.77 -24.52 2.64
C GLN A 199 -7.25 -24.34 3.08
N PRO A 200 -8.09 -25.40 3.03
CA PRO A 200 -9.52 -25.27 3.33
C PRO A 200 -9.84 -24.64 4.68
N TRP A 201 -9.11 -25.01 5.75
CA TRP A 201 -9.30 -24.45 7.08
C TRP A 201 -8.92 -22.98 7.15
N ALA A 202 -7.82 -22.60 6.46
CA ALA A 202 -7.31 -21.23 6.46
C ALA A 202 -8.28 -20.29 5.71
N LYS A 203 -8.85 -20.75 4.61
CA LYS A 203 -9.92 -20.06 3.91
C LYS A 203 -11.13 -19.83 4.82
N ALA A 204 -11.59 -20.86 5.52
CA ALA A 204 -12.73 -20.75 6.43
C ALA A 204 -12.46 -19.70 7.54
N VAL A 205 -11.26 -19.69 8.13
CA VAL A 205 -10.85 -18.68 9.12
C VAL A 205 -10.83 -17.30 8.50
N TYR A 206 -10.23 -17.12 7.33
CA TYR A 206 -10.19 -15.85 6.61
C TYR A 206 -11.61 -15.33 6.34
N GLU A 207 -12.51 -16.16 5.81
CA GLU A 207 -13.90 -15.77 5.53
C GLU A 207 -14.66 -15.37 6.80
N VAL A 208 -14.45 -16.07 7.93
CA VAL A 208 -15.06 -15.69 9.21
C VAL A 208 -14.58 -14.31 9.64
N ARG A 209 -13.27 -14.05 9.59
CA ARG A 209 -12.69 -12.73 9.91
C ARG A 209 -13.28 -11.63 9.04
N GLN A 210 -13.44 -11.87 7.74
CA GLN A 210 -14.06 -10.94 6.81
C GLN A 210 -15.53 -10.65 7.16
N ARG A 211 -16.34 -11.71 7.40
CA ARG A 211 -17.77 -11.57 7.75
C ARG A 211 -18.00 -10.91 9.10
N THR A 212 -17.06 -11.03 10.02
CA THR A 212 -17.12 -10.37 11.34
C THR A 212 -16.48 -8.98 11.34
N LEU A 213 -16.21 -8.40 10.15
CA LEU A 213 -15.64 -7.07 9.98
C LEU A 213 -14.32 -6.88 10.75
N LEU A 214 -13.51 -7.94 10.80
CA LEU A 214 -12.17 -7.95 11.40
C LEU A 214 -12.14 -7.58 12.91
N LYS A 215 -13.28 -7.70 13.62
CA LYS A 215 -13.44 -7.28 15.03
C LYS A 215 -12.47 -7.92 16.02
N ASP A 216 -11.92 -9.09 15.66
CA ASP A 216 -10.99 -9.85 16.50
C ASP A 216 -9.52 -9.64 16.10
N ASP A 217 -9.21 -8.62 15.29
CA ASP A 217 -7.83 -8.30 14.91
C ASP A 217 -6.98 -8.08 16.18
N PRO A 218 -5.89 -8.84 16.36
CA PRO A 218 -5.01 -8.70 17.51
C PRO A 218 -4.46 -7.26 17.68
N LEU A 219 -4.29 -6.52 16.58
CA LEU A 219 -3.83 -5.14 16.63
C LEU A 219 -4.81 -4.23 17.38
N LEU A 220 -6.12 -4.50 17.36
CA LEU A 220 -7.12 -3.75 18.12
C LEU A 220 -6.97 -3.93 19.64
N ARG A 221 -6.20 -4.94 20.06
CA ARG A 221 -5.82 -5.20 21.45
C ARG A 221 -4.37 -4.84 21.73
N CYS A 222 -3.80 -3.95 20.92
CA CYS A 222 -2.42 -3.47 21.01
C CYS A 222 -1.35 -4.57 20.95
N LEU A 223 -1.66 -5.74 20.38
CA LEU A 223 -0.65 -6.74 20.09
C LEU A 223 0.19 -6.33 18.87
N PRO A 224 1.49 -6.64 18.86
CA PRO A 224 2.38 -6.27 17.75
C PRO A 224 1.90 -6.80 16.40
N ALA A 225 2.02 -6.00 15.37
CA ALA A 225 1.71 -6.38 13.99
C ALA A 225 2.90 -7.10 13.36
N GLY A 226 2.90 -8.41 13.40
CA GLY A 226 3.97 -9.23 12.81
C GLY A 226 3.94 -9.30 11.28
N GLY A 227 4.99 -9.87 10.68
CA GLY A 227 5.09 -10.09 9.24
C GLY A 227 4.81 -8.85 8.39
N PRO A 228 4.20 -8.97 7.20
CA PRO A 228 3.86 -7.83 6.34
C PRO A 228 2.89 -6.83 6.98
N ARG A 229 2.08 -7.26 7.94
CA ARG A 229 1.13 -6.42 8.68
C ARG A 229 1.81 -5.21 9.32
N GLN A 230 3.09 -5.31 9.71
CA GLN A 230 3.85 -4.21 10.31
C GLN A 230 3.92 -2.96 9.43
N PHE A 231 3.88 -3.12 8.10
CA PHE A 231 3.93 -2.01 7.14
C PHE A 231 2.55 -1.38 6.87
N GLN A 232 1.49 -1.99 7.37
CA GLN A 232 0.11 -1.49 7.26
C GLN A 232 -0.38 -0.79 8.52
N THR A 233 0.47 -0.66 9.55
CA THR A 233 0.15 0.08 10.76
C THR A 233 0.13 1.60 10.50
N PRO A 234 -0.61 2.40 11.28
CA PRO A 234 -0.55 3.85 11.21
C PRO A 234 0.88 4.39 11.33
N HIS A 235 1.11 5.60 10.84
CA HIS A 235 2.36 6.37 11.00
C HIS A 235 3.61 5.82 10.29
N GLY A 236 3.46 4.79 9.45
CA GLY A 236 4.54 4.31 8.60
C GLY A 236 5.72 3.66 9.32
N PHE A 237 6.89 3.65 8.67
CA PHE A 237 8.09 2.99 9.18
C PHE A 237 9.38 3.62 8.65
N GLN A 238 10.49 3.41 9.35
CA GLN A 238 11.80 3.95 8.96
C GLN A 238 12.88 2.89 9.05
N PHE A 239 13.73 2.82 8.03
CA PHE A 239 14.97 2.04 8.09
C PHE A 239 16.08 2.84 8.76
N VAL A 240 16.71 2.24 9.75
CA VAL A 240 17.93 2.72 10.40
C VAL A 240 19.06 1.75 10.10
N GLU A 241 19.88 2.10 9.13
CA GLU A 241 20.95 1.25 8.61
C GLU A 241 22.21 1.44 9.44
N GLN A 242 22.61 0.42 10.20
CA GLN A 242 23.82 0.39 11.03
C GLN A 242 24.87 -0.51 10.36
N LYS A 243 25.49 0.01 9.28
CA LYS A 243 26.41 -0.78 8.44
C LYS A 243 27.60 -1.35 9.22
N GLU A 244 28.16 -0.56 10.14
CA GLU A 244 29.28 -0.96 10.99
C GLU A 244 28.94 -2.08 11.97
N LEU A 245 27.63 -2.32 12.23
CA LEU A 245 27.16 -3.40 13.07
C LEU A 245 26.54 -4.53 12.24
N GLY A 246 26.60 -4.44 10.90
CA GLY A 246 26.02 -5.42 9.99
C GLY A 246 24.52 -5.66 10.27
N ARG A 247 23.75 -4.58 10.52
CA ARG A 247 22.30 -4.72 10.77
C ARG A 247 21.52 -3.51 10.30
N ILE A 248 20.24 -3.76 10.05
CA ILE A 248 19.24 -2.76 9.74
C ILE A 248 18.11 -2.89 10.76
N LEU A 249 17.72 -1.78 11.38
CA LEU A 249 16.53 -1.72 12.22
C LEU A 249 15.38 -1.11 11.40
N ILE A 250 14.21 -1.68 11.49
CA ILE A 250 12.97 -1.07 11.01
C ILE A 250 12.24 -0.55 12.24
N LEU A 251 12.17 0.78 12.37
CA LEU A 251 11.36 1.43 13.36
C LEU A 251 9.92 1.51 12.84
N LEU A 252 8.94 1.16 13.65
CA LEU A 252 7.53 1.13 13.30
C LEU A 252 6.80 2.27 13.99
N GLY A 253 6.09 3.08 13.23
CA GLY A 253 5.36 4.23 13.76
C GLY A 253 4.04 3.86 14.43
N GLY A 254 3.50 2.68 14.16
CA GLY A 254 2.26 2.18 14.77
C GLY A 254 2.48 0.93 15.62
N GLY A 255 1.61 0.73 16.61
CA GLY A 255 1.75 -0.33 17.61
C GLY A 255 2.58 0.13 18.82
N ASP A 256 2.98 -0.81 19.68
CA ASP A 256 3.66 -0.48 20.92
C ASP A 256 5.17 -0.49 20.80
N ARG A 257 5.77 0.63 20.38
CA ARG A 257 7.23 0.89 20.36
C ARG A 257 8.05 -0.24 19.74
N ASN A 258 7.55 -0.82 18.67
CA ASN A 258 8.16 -2.00 18.11
C ASN A 258 9.21 -1.63 17.06
N TRP A 259 10.25 -2.42 17.05
CA TRP A 259 11.28 -2.38 16.04
C TRP A 259 11.64 -3.81 15.64
N ARG A 260 12.06 -3.97 14.41
CA ARG A 260 12.54 -5.25 13.86
C ARG A 260 14.01 -5.12 13.50
N ALA A 261 14.82 -6.10 13.87
CA ALA A 261 16.21 -6.19 13.43
C ALA A 261 16.32 -7.15 12.23
N ILE A 262 17.09 -6.73 11.23
CA ILE A 262 17.52 -7.54 10.10
C ILE A 262 19.05 -7.58 10.16
N TYR A 263 19.64 -8.77 10.27
CA TYR A 263 21.09 -8.93 10.33
C TYR A 263 21.65 -9.10 8.92
N THR A 264 22.62 -8.27 8.58
CA THR A 264 23.28 -8.25 7.26
C THR A 264 24.79 -8.52 7.36
N ASP A 265 25.21 -9.14 8.45
CA ASP A 265 26.60 -9.48 8.76
C ASP A 265 27.06 -10.83 8.19
N GLY A 266 26.23 -11.45 7.36
CA GLY A 266 26.54 -12.72 6.72
C GLY A 266 26.31 -13.95 7.59
N ARG A 267 25.69 -13.79 8.79
CA ARG A 267 25.31 -14.94 9.59
C ARG A 267 24.30 -15.83 8.86
N PRO A 268 24.32 -17.14 9.06
CA PRO A 268 23.31 -18.02 8.51
C PRO A 268 21.95 -17.79 9.19
N GLN A 269 20.88 -18.09 8.48
CA GLN A 269 19.55 -18.22 9.08
C GLN A 269 19.58 -19.46 10.00
N GLY A 270 19.11 -19.32 11.23
CA GLY A 270 19.00 -20.43 12.17
C GLY A 270 17.94 -21.45 11.75
N GLU A 271 17.97 -22.63 12.37
CA GLU A 271 16.92 -23.62 12.20
C GLU A 271 15.63 -23.15 12.86
N ALA A 272 14.47 -23.31 12.19
CA ALA A 272 13.18 -22.83 12.68
C ALA A 272 12.79 -23.41 14.06
N ALA A 273 13.30 -24.60 14.40
CA ALA A 273 13.05 -25.23 15.68
C ALA A 273 13.89 -24.64 16.83
N GLU A 274 14.99 -23.97 16.52
CA GLU A 274 15.96 -23.45 17.49
C GLU A 274 15.75 -21.96 17.81
N VAL A 275 15.03 -21.21 16.94
CA VAL A 275 14.82 -19.78 17.12
C VAL A 275 13.65 -19.51 18.05
N VAL A 276 13.79 -18.47 18.90
CA VAL A 276 12.70 -17.99 19.73
C VAL A 276 11.60 -17.39 18.87
N ARG A 277 10.38 -17.88 19.02
CA ARG A 277 9.25 -17.41 18.24
C ARG A 277 8.84 -16.01 18.68
N ALA A 278 8.73 -15.11 17.70
CA ALA A 278 8.44 -13.69 17.92
C ALA A 278 7.41 -13.16 16.89
N TYR A 279 6.87 -11.99 17.14
CA TYR A 279 5.97 -11.31 16.20
C TYR A 279 6.67 -10.93 14.89
N TYR A 280 7.94 -10.56 14.95
CA TYR A 280 8.73 -10.13 13.79
C TYR A 280 9.66 -11.21 13.26
N GLY A 281 9.63 -12.40 13.86
CA GLY A 281 10.50 -13.53 13.52
C GLY A 281 11.97 -13.22 13.76
N ASN A 282 12.82 -14.03 13.17
CA ASN A 282 14.27 -13.86 13.10
C ASN A 282 14.63 -13.60 11.64
N SER A 283 15.33 -12.51 11.37
CA SER A 283 15.56 -12.02 10.02
C SER A 283 17.04 -11.89 9.71
N VAL A 284 17.47 -12.52 8.63
CA VAL A 284 18.77 -12.30 8.00
C VAL A 284 18.56 -11.66 6.64
N GLY A 285 19.48 -10.79 6.22
CA GLY A 285 19.36 -10.07 4.97
C GLY A 285 20.67 -10.02 4.20
N HIS A 286 20.55 -9.92 2.90
CA HIS A 286 21.68 -9.65 2.00
C HIS A 286 21.23 -8.72 0.88
N TRP A 287 22.20 -8.10 0.22
CA TRP A 287 21.93 -7.20 -0.88
C TRP A 287 22.09 -7.90 -2.23
N GLU A 288 21.09 -7.77 -3.07
CA GLU A 288 21.14 -8.09 -4.49
C GLU A 288 21.06 -6.79 -5.28
N LYS A 289 22.21 -6.20 -5.62
CA LYS A 289 22.31 -4.85 -6.21
C LYS A 289 21.60 -3.81 -5.33
N ASP A 290 20.52 -3.23 -5.79
CA ASP A 290 19.74 -2.19 -5.10
C ASP A 290 18.54 -2.75 -4.32
N THR A 291 18.43 -4.07 -4.18
CA THR A 291 17.37 -4.76 -3.44
C THR A 291 17.92 -5.41 -2.18
N LEU A 292 17.38 -5.04 -1.02
CA LEU A 292 17.59 -5.81 0.22
C LEU A 292 16.66 -7.02 0.18
N VAL A 293 17.23 -8.21 0.20
CA VAL A 293 16.50 -9.47 0.33
C VAL A 293 16.59 -9.92 1.78
N VAL A 294 15.46 -10.23 2.38
CA VAL A 294 15.35 -10.62 3.79
C VAL A 294 14.65 -11.94 3.90
N ASP A 295 15.31 -12.88 4.53
CA ASP A 295 14.80 -14.19 4.87
C ASP A 295 14.39 -14.21 6.36
N SER A 296 13.18 -14.70 6.67
CA SER A 296 12.63 -14.59 8.02
C SER A 296 11.80 -15.80 8.42
N ILE A 297 12.14 -16.38 9.56
CA ILE A 297 11.48 -17.55 10.17
C ILE A 297 11.21 -17.30 11.66
N GLY A 298 10.58 -18.25 12.34
CA GLY A 298 10.38 -18.19 13.78
C GLY A 298 9.29 -17.22 14.19
N TYR A 299 8.23 -17.12 13.41
CA TYR A 299 7.05 -16.35 13.74
C TYR A 299 6.19 -17.08 14.79
N ASN A 300 5.50 -16.30 15.63
CA ASN A 300 4.41 -16.82 16.46
C ASN A 300 3.06 -16.67 15.74
N GLU A 301 2.00 -17.30 16.27
CA GLU A 301 0.64 -17.27 15.69
C GLU A 301 -0.24 -16.15 16.27
N LYS A 302 0.34 -15.16 16.96
CA LYS A 302 -0.42 -14.16 17.73
C LYS A 302 -0.78 -12.91 16.95
N PHE A 303 -0.53 -12.87 15.65
CA PHE A 303 -0.84 -11.75 14.76
C PHE A 303 -1.55 -12.23 13.48
N TRP A 304 -2.15 -11.31 12.77
CA TRP A 304 -2.64 -11.56 11.41
C TRP A 304 -1.60 -11.10 10.41
N LEU A 305 -1.44 -11.85 9.32
CA LEU A 305 -0.41 -11.57 8.32
C LEU A 305 -0.65 -10.23 7.59
N THR A 306 -1.92 -9.77 7.54
CA THR A 306 -2.33 -8.49 6.93
C THR A 306 -3.52 -7.89 7.67
N ASN A 307 -3.87 -6.63 7.36
CA ASN A 307 -5.07 -5.98 7.86
C ASN A 307 -6.35 -6.71 7.46
N GLY A 308 -6.39 -7.35 6.28
CA GLY A 308 -7.54 -8.14 5.81
C GLY A 308 -7.72 -9.50 6.51
N GLY A 309 -6.88 -9.85 7.48
CA GLY A 309 -7.10 -11.03 8.32
C GLY A 309 -6.53 -12.33 7.78
N LEU A 310 -5.50 -12.29 6.93
CA LEU A 310 -4.82 -13.50 6.46
C LEU A 310 -4.24 -14.29 7.64
N PRO A 311 -4.55 -15.61 7.75
CA PRO A 311 -3.97 -16.46 8.79
C PRO A 311 -2.52 -16.86 8.46
N SER A 312 -1.80 -17.25 9.49
CA SER A 312 -0.50 -17.94 9.38
C SER A 312 -0.31 -18.88 10.55
N THR A 313 0.62 -19.81 10.42
CA THR A 313 1.06 -20.71 11.49
C THR A 313 2.51 -20.44 11.88
N GLU A 314 2.99 -21.14 12.90
CA GLU A 314 4.41 -21.11 13.28
C GLU A 314 5.35 -21.66 12.20
N GLY A 315 4.79 -22.29 11.14
CA GLY A 315 5.54 -22.70 9.96
C GLY A 315 5.77 -21.59 8.95
N LEU A 316 5.36 -20.36 9.26
CA LEU A 316 5.52 -19.20 8.37
C LEU A 316 7.00 -18.92 8.10
N HIS A 317 7.34 -18.87 6.81
CA HIS A 317 8.59 -18.39 6.26
C HIS A 317 8.31 -17.27 5.28
N LEU A 318 9.02 -16.17 5.40
CA LEU A 318 8.89 -15.00 4.52
C LEU A 318 10.23 -14.71 3.85
N THR A 319 10.18 -14.56 2.52
CA THR A 319 11.28 -13.94 1.76
C THR A 319 10.79 -12.57 1.28
N GLU A 320 11.34 -11.51 1.84
CA GLU A 320 10.94 -10.12 1.57
C GLU A 320 11.97 -9.41 0.71
N ARG A 321 11.53 -8.53 -0.17
CA ARG A 321 12.39 -7.76 -1.07
C ARG A 321 12.02 -6.28 -0.98
N PHE A 322 13.00 -5.46 -0.58
CA PHE A 322 12.88 -4.01 -0.47
C PHE A 322 13.72 -3.35 -1.55
N THR A 323 13.10 -2.75 -2.53
CA THR A 323 13.77 -2.06 -3.63
C THR A 323 13.38 -0.58 -3.63
N ARG A 324 14.30 0.28 -3.24
CA ARG A 324 14.08 1.73 -3.37
C ARG A 324 14.33 2.13 -4.82
N GLN A 325 13.25 2.37 -5.55
CA GLN A 325 13.28 2.63 -6.99
C GLN A 325 13.81 4.03 -7.32
N ASP A 326 13.45 5.01 -6.50
CA ASP A 326 13.84 6.40 -6.59
C ASP A 326 13.83 7.06 -5.19
N LEU A 327 13.97 8.38 -5.10
CA LEU A 327 13.97 9.10 -3.83
C LEU A 327 12.70 8.80 -3.00
N ASN A 328 11.55 8.68 -3.65
CA ASN A 328 10.24 8.68 -3.03
C ASN A 328 9.50 7.35 -3.08
N THR A 329 10.04 6.35 -3.78
CA THR A 329 9.31 5.11 -4.08
C THR A 329 10.07 3.89 -3.57
N LEU A 330 9.45 3.14 -2.68
CA LEU A 330 9.91 1.83 -2.21
C LEU A 330 8.95 0.75 -2.71
N LYS A 331 9.45 -0.18 -3.50
CA LYS A 331 8.74 -1.41 -3.84
C LYS A 331 9.01 -2.45 -2.77
N TYR A 332 7.96 -2.98 -2.17
CA TYR A 332 7.98 -4.10 -1.26
C TYR A 332 7.31 -5.30 -1.91
N GLU A 333 8.01 -6.42 -1.93
CA GLU A 333 7.50 -7.72 -2.38
C GLU A 333 7.78 -8.75 -1.29
N VAL A 334 6.85 -9.67 -1.10
CA VAL A 334 7.01 -10.76 -0.14
C VAL A 334 6.51 -12.06 -0.72
N THR A 335 7.34 -13.09 -0.64
CA THR A 335 6.94 -14.48 -0.86
C THR A 335 6.57 -15.07 0.50
N VAL A 336 5.37 -15.63 0.56
CA VAL A 336 4.79 -16.25 1.74
C VAL A 336 4.81 -17.76 1.56
N GLU A 337 5.50 -18.45 2.44
CA GLU A 337 5.55 -19.91 2.52
C GLU A 337 5.04 -20.36 3.89
N ASP A 338 3.93 -21.05 3.91
CA ASP A 338 3.37 -21.70 5.10
C ASP A 338 2.51 -22.88 4.63
N PRO A 339 3.10 -24.07 4.46
CA PRO A 339 2.39 -25.23 3.89
C PRO A 339 1.19 -25.70 4.71
N ARG A 340 1.09 -25.31 5.97
CA ARG A 340 -0.09 -25.60 6.81
C ARG A 340 -1.25 -24.68 6.45
N THR A 341 -0.95 -23.44 5.99
CA THR A 341 -1.94 -22.39 5.71
C THR A 341 -2.26 -22.27 4.23
N TYR A 342 -1.26 -22.43 3.37
CA TYR A 342 -1.36 -22.25 1.93
C TYR A 342 -0.96 -23.50 1.17
N THR A 343 -1.62 -23.78 0.05
CA THR A 343 -1.37 -24.99 -0.77
C THR A 343 -0.05 -24.92 -1.55
N ARG A 344 0.50 -23.72 -1.72
CA ARG A 344 1.80 -23.44 -2.35
C ARG A 344 2.33 -22.09 -1.89
N PRO A 345 3.63 -21.82 -2.07
CA PRO A 345 4.18 -20.47 -1.92
C PRO A 345 3.46 -19.48 -2.86
N TRP A 346 3.33 -18.25 -2.40
CA TRP A 346 2.73 -17.17 -3.18
C TRP A 346 3.39 -15.83 -2.88
N THR A 347 3.32 -14.88 -3.82
CA THR A 347 3.97 -13.58 -3.70
C THR A 347 2.94 -12.47 -3.78
N GLY A 348 3.09 -11.48 -2.93
CA GLY A 348 2.32 -10.24 -2.93
C GLY A 348 3.22 -9.04 -2.65
N GLY A 349 2.66 -7.84 -2.60
CA GLY A 349 3.45 -6.67 -2.28
C GLY A 349 2.73 -5.34 -2.47
N TRP A 350 3.45 -4.26 -2.18
CA TRP A 350 2.98 -2.89 -2.28
C TRP A 350 4.07 -1.95 -2.77
N THR A 351 3.64 -0.81 -3.28
CA THR A 351 4.49 0.37 -3.44
C THR A 351 4.22 1.32 -2.28
N VAL A 352 5.28 1.77 -1.63
CA VAL A 352 5.22 2.65 -0.47
C VAL A 352 5.87 3.98 -0.81
N GLN A 353 5.29 5.08 -0.34
CA GLN A 353 5.76 6.43 -0.62
C GLN A 353 6.58 7.00 0.52
N TRP A 354 7.61 7.79 0.16
CA TRP A 354 8.43 8.52 1.11
C TRP A 354 7.72 9.77 1.64
N VAL A 355 7.80 10.00 2.93
CA VAL A 355 7.32 11.21 3.61
C VAL A 355 8.54 12.04 3.98
N PRO A 356 8.89 13.08 3.20
CA PRO A 356 10.09 13.88 3.43
C PRO A 356 9.90 14.92 4.52
N GLY A 357 10.97 15.21 5.24
CA GLY A 357 11.03 16.32 6.20
C GLY A 357 10.46 16.03 7.58
N GLU A 358 9.85 14.88 7.76
CA GLU A 358 9.18 14.48 9.00
C GLU A 358 9.93 13.33 9.69
N GLU A 359 9.62 13.11 10.94
CA GLU A 359 10.07 11.95 11.73
C GLU A 359 8.87 11.14 12.20
N ILE A 360 9.07 9.84 12.42
CA ILE A 360 8.05 8.98 13.01
C ILE A 360 7.67 9.55 14.38
N GLN A 361 6.37 9.80 14.57
CA GLN A 361 5.84 10.31 15.80
C GLN A 361 5.74 9.22 16.87
N GLU A 362 5.78 9.62 18.12
CA GLU A 362 5.48 8.74 19.22
C GLU A 362 4.00 8.32 19.17
N HIS A 363 3.75 7.05 19.35
CA HIS A 363 2.40 6.49 19.34
C HIS A 363 2.25 5.43 20.43
N PHE A 364 1.18 5.53 21.21
CA PHE A 364 0.80 4.56 22.22
C PHE A 364 -0.58 4.00 21.88
N CYS A 365 -0.64 2.72 21.60
CA CYS A 365 -1.87 2.06 21.22
C CYS A 365 -2.92 2.10 22.34
N GLU A 366 -2.51 1.93 23.60
CA GLU A 366 -3.40 1.90 24.75
C GLU A 366 -4.13 3.23 24.97
N GLU A 367 -3.47 4.36 24.75
CA GLU A 367 -4.09 5.69 24.86
C GLU A 367 -5.21 5.89 23.84
N ASN A 368 -5.10 5.27 22.66
CA ASN A 368 -6.14 5.33 21.63
C ASN A 368 -7.28 4.34 21.87
N ALA A 369 -7.02 3.23 22.57
CA ALA A 369 -8.05 2.24 22.89
C ALA A 369 -9.10 2.81 23.86
N GLU A 370 -8.70 3.61 24.85
CA GLU A 370 -9.63 4.27 25.77
C GLU A 370 -10.58 5.24 25.06
N GLN A 371 -10.13 5.94 24.03
CA GLN A 371 -10.98 6.86 23.24
C GLN A 371 -12.02 6.14 22.38
N THR A 372 -11.79 4.88 22.03
CA THR A 372 -12.70 4.09 21.19
C THR A 372 -13.83 3.46 21.98
N PHE A 373 -13.67 3.28 23.29
CA PHE A 373 -14.69 2.66 24.17
C PHE A 373 -15.64 3.66 24.85
N VAL A 374 -15.43 4.97 24.64
CA VAL A 374 -16.24 6.05 25.23
C VAL A 374 -17.27 6.66 24.24
N ARG A 375 -17.61 5.94 23.16
CA ARG A 375 -18.66 6.37 22.24
C ARG A 375 -19.77 5.37 22.09
#